data_b4566d93c40ea041339fb734520384f4
#
_entry.id   b4566d93c40ea041339fb734520384f4
#
_cell.length_a   1.000
_cell.length_b   1.000
_cell.length_c   1.000
_cell.angle_alpha   90.00
_cell.angle_beta   90.00
_cell.angle_gamma   90.00
#
_symmetry.space_group_name_H-M   'P 1'
#
loop_
_entity.id
_entity.type
_entity.pdbx_description
1 polymer ?
#
loop_
_entity_poly.entity_id
_entity_poly.type
_entity_poly.pdbx_seq_one_letter_code
_entity_poly.pdbx_strand_id
1 'polypeptide(L)'
;MNALILVIILAIVEGITEFLPVSSTGHMILVNKLIGGEYLSPTFTNSFLIIIQLGAILSVVVYFWKDLTPFVGTKEKFVLRFRLWVKIIVGVIPAMVIGLFLDDIIDKYFMDNVTTIAITLIVYGIIFIAIEVIYKIKNVKARVRKFSELKYGTAFLIGFFQCLAMIPGTSRSGATIIGALLLGLSRPLAAEFSFYLAIPTMFGATALKLLKNGLVFTQIEWAYLALGLAIAFVVAYIVIKWFMDFIKKRSFASFGLYRIILGIIVLVLLR
;
A
#
# COMPACT_ATOMS: atom_id res chain seq x y z
N MET A 1 -21.26 19.38 5.25
CA MET A 1 -19.89 19.39 4.66
C MET A 1 -20.03 19.43 3.15
N ASN A 2 -19.09 19.98 2.40
CA ASN A 2 -19.14 20.07 0.95
C ASN A 2 -18.36 18.87 0.34
N ALA A 3 -18.77 18.38 -0.84
CA ALA A 3 -18.08 17.33 -1.60
C ALA A 3 -16.56 17.61 -1.76
N LEU A 4 -16.19 18.86 -2.01
CA LEU A 4 -14.80 19.29 -2.14
C LEU A 4 -13.98 19.00 -0.85
N ILE A 5 -14.55 19.27 0.32
CA ILE A 5 -13.87 19.02 1.60
C ILE A 5 -13.65 17.52 1.80
N LEU A 6 -14.64 16.69 1.47
CA LEU A 6 -14.52 15.23 1.55
C LEU A 6 -13.40 14.72 0.63
N VAL A 7 -13.36 15.19 -0.63
CA VAL A 7 -12.31 14.87 -1.61
C VAL A 7 -10.92 15.20 -1.07
N ILE A 8 -10.75 16.39 -0.48
CA ILE A 8 -9.46 16.82 0.10
C ILE A 8 -9.06 15.91 1.27
N ILE A 9 -10.00 15.63 2.19
CA ILE A 9 -9.72 14.77 3.36
C ILE A 9 -9.33 13.36 2.90
N LEU A 10 -10.09 12.75 1.99
CA LEU A 10 -9.82 11.41 1.48
C LEU A 10 -8.45 11.35 0.78
N ALA A 11 -8.11 12.35 -0.02
CA ALA A 11 -6.82 12.40 -0.71
C ALA A 11 -5.63 12.58 0.25
N ILE A 12 -5.79 13.36 1.32
CA ILE A 12 -4.78 13.49 2.38
C ILE A 12 -4.62 12.17 3.12
N VAL A 13 -5.72 11.54 3.53
CA VAL A 13 -5.70 10.24 4.24
C VAL A 13 -5.04 9.17 3.38
N GLU A 14 -5.37 9.09 2.10
CA GLU A 14 -4.73 8.18 1.16
C GLU A 14 -3.23 8.42 1.08
N GLY A 15 -2.80 9.66 0.85
CA GLY A 15 -1.39 10.02 0.75
C GLY A 15 -0.60 9.69 2.04
N ILE A 16 -1.21 9.83 3.21
CA ILE A 16 -0.57 9.47 4.49
C ILE A 16 -0.47 7.97 4.66
N THR A 17 -1.52 7.22 4.35
CA THR A 17 -1.69 5.85 4.85
C THR A 17 -1.32 4.77 3.84
N GLU A 18 -1.22 5.08 2.54
CA GLU A 18 -0.99 4.07 1.50
C GLU A 18 0.36 3.35 1.66
N PHE A 19 1.43 4.10 1.93
CA PHE A 19 2.77 3.53 2.05
C PHE A 19 3.15 3.14 3.48
N LEU A 20 2.48 3.68 4.46
CA LEU A 20 2.62 3.24 5.84
C LEU A 20 1.93 1.86 6.02
N PRO A 21 2.51 0.97 6.83
CA PRO A 21 1.90 -0.35 7.02
C PRO A 21 0.72 -0.30 8.00
N VAL A 22 -0.25 0.61 7.76
CA VAL A 22 -1.39 0.91 8.65
C VAL A 22 -2.77 0.67 8.03
N SER A 23 -2.84 0.29 6.75
CA SER A 23 -4.07 0.06 5.96
C SER A 23 -4.81 1.35 5.56
N SER A 24 -4.52 1.86 4.36
CA SER A 24 -5.25 2.98 3.75
C SER A 24 -6.74 2.68 3.61
N THR A 25 -7.10 1.49 3.14
CA THR A 25 -8.50 1.06 3.01
C THR A 25 -9.26 1.15 4.35
N GLY A 26 -8.65 0.69 5.46
CA GLY A 26 -9.27 0.80 6.79
C GLY A 26 -9.54 2.24 7.20
N HIS A 27 -8.60 3.16 6.92
CA HIS A 27 -8.76 4.59 7.19
C HIS A 27 -9.83 5.23 6.31
N MET A 28 -9.84 4.91 5.02
CA MET A 28 -10.81 5.46 4.07
C MET A 28 -12.23 5.06 4.43
N ILE A 29 -12.46 3.80 4.84
CA ILE A 29 -13.77 3.33 5.31
C ILE A 29 -14.16 4.05 6.59
N LEU A 30 -13.24 4.21 7.55
CA LEU A 30 -13.51 4.94 8.80
C LEU A 30 -13.87 6.40 8.51
N VAL A 31 -13.10 7.08 7.68
CA VAL A 31 -13.36 8.47 7.29
C VAL A 31 -14.71 8.59 6.58
N ASN A 32 -14.99 7.71 5.64
CA ASN A 32 -16.24 7.73 4.90
C ASN A 32 -17.46 7.49 5.81
N LYS A 33 -17.34 6.61 6.82
CA LYS A 33 -18.42 6.38 7.81
C LYS A 33 -18.60 7.53 8.82
N LEU A 34 -17.50 8.18 9.22
CA LEU A 34 -17.58 9.27 10.22
C LEU A 34 -17.97 10.63 9.61
N ILE A 35 -17.53 10.88 8.39
CA ILE A 35 -17.66 12.19 7.74
C ILE A 35 -18.51 12.08 6.47
N GLY A 36 -18.59 10.88 5.89
CA GLY A 36 -19.30 10.60 4.66
C GLY A 36 -20.80 10.85 4.82
N GLY A 37 -21.33 11.68 3.93
CA GLY A 37 -22.74 11.82 3.65
C GLY A 37 -22.94 11.55 2.16
N GLU A 38 -24.14 11.74 1.66
CA GLU A 38 -24.46 11.62 0.23
C GLU A 38 -23.90 12.79 -0.62
N TYR A 39 -22.62 13.16 -0.36
CA TYR A 39 -21.94 14.27 -1.04
C TYR A 39 -21.42 13.90 -2.43
N LEU A 40 -21.17 12.60 -2.64
CA LEU A 40 -20.66 12.03 -3.88
C LEU A 40 -21.45 10.77 -4.20
N SER A 41 -21.68 10.49 -5.48
CA SER A 41 -22.34 9.24 -5.87
C SER A 41 -21.48 8.03 -5.45
N PRO A 42 -22.09 6.91 -5.04
CA PRO A 42 -21.34 5.70 -4.67
C PRO A 42 -20.40 5.23 -5.79
N THR A 43 -20.84 5.31 -7.05
CA THR A 43 -20.03 4.95 -8.21
C THR A 43 -18.80 5.84 -8.36
N PHE A 44 -18.97 7.17 -8.19
CA PHE A 44 -17.84 8.09 -8.22
C PHE A 44 -16.90 7.86 -7.04
N THR A 45 -17.42 7.71 -5.82
CA THR A 45 -16.61 7.48 -4.62
C THR A 45 -15.72 6.26 -4.78
N ASN A 46 -16.25 5.14 -5.24
CA ASN A 46 -15.49 3.92 -5.47
C ASN A 46 -14.38 4.13 -6.52
N SER A 47 -14.69 4.82 -7.62
CA SER A 47 -13.71 5.14 -8.65
C SER A 47 -12.66 6.13 -8.15
N PHE A 48 -13.08 7.14 -7.39
CA PHE A 48 -12.21 8.15 -6.79
C PHE A 48 -11.16 7.51 -5.87
N LEU A 49 -11.58 6.64 -4.94
CA LEU A 49 -10.67 5.96 -4.00
C LEU A 49 -9.61 5.12 -4.71
N ILE A 50 -9.93 4.52 -5.85
CA ILE A 50 -8.98 3.74 -6.64
C ILE A 50 -8.04 4.64 -7.45
N ILE A 51 -8.58 5.70 -8.05
CA ILE A 51 -7.79 6.58 -8.93
C ILE A 51 -6.79 7.43 -8.13
N ILE A 52 -7.15 7.91 -6.93
CA ILE A 52 -6.22 8.72 -6.12
C ILE A 52 -5.00 7.92 -5.67
N GLN A 53 -5.08 6.59 -5.59
CA GLN A 53 -3.93 5.72 -5.37
C GLN A 53 -2.86 5.90 -6.44
N LEU A 54 -3.24 6.22 -7.69
CA LEU A 54 -2.26 6.54 -8.74
C LEU A 54 -1.46 7.81 -8.40
N GLY A 55 -2.09 8.80 -7.78
CA GLY A 55 -1.36 9.97 -7.26
C GLY A 55 -0.30 9.56 -6.24
N ALA A 56 -0.70 8.74 -5.28
CA ALA A 56 0.21 8.22 -4.27
C ALA A 56 1.36 7.41 -4.89
N ILE A 57 1.08 6.50 -5.87
CA ILE A 57 2.13 5.67 -6.47
C ILE A 57 3.08 6.46 -7.37
N LEU A 58 2.63 7.52 -8.02
CA LEU A 58 3.48 8.42 -8.78
C LEU A 58 4.55 9.07 -7.88
N SER A 59 4.25 9.32 -6.62
CA SER A 59 5.23 9.83 -5.64
C SER A 59 6.40 8.86 -5.41
N VAL A 60 6.15 7.55 -5.42
CA VAL A 60 7.21 6.52 -5.37
C VAL A 60 8.10 6.59 -6.60
N VAL A 61 7.49 6.67 -7.78
CA VAL A 61 8.24 6.77 -9.04
C VAL A 61 9.15 8.00 -9.05
N VAL A 62 8.65 9.14 -8.58
CA VAL A 62 9.41 10.39 -8.52
C VAL A 62 10.48 10.34 -7.43
N TYR A 63 10.14 9.86 -6.23
CA TYR A 63 11.09 9.79 -5.12
C TYR A 63 12.27 8.85 -5.43
N PHE A 64 11.99 7.69 -6.02
CA PHE A 64 12.99 6.68 -6.37
C PHE A 64 13.40 6.71 -7.84
N TRP A 65 13.16 7.82 -8.54
CA TRP A 65 13.43 7.96 -9.97
C TRP A 65 14.82 7.48 -10.38
N LYS A 66 15.83 7.89 -9.61
CA LYS A 66 17.24 7.53 -9.89
C LYS A 66 17.54 6.04 -9.75
N ASP A 67 16.80 5.34 -8.90
CA ASP A 67 16.99 3.92 -8.62
C ASP A 67 16.16 3.04 -9.57
N LEU A 68 15.02 3.56 -10.04
CA LEU A 68 14.11 2.86 -10.93
C LEU A 68 14.41 3.05 -12.41
N THR A 69 14.96 4.21 -12.82
CA THR A 69 15.15 4.54 -14.24
C THR A 69 16.38 3.83 -14.80
N PRO A 70 16.22 2.83 -15.72
CA PRO A 70 17.35 2.07 -16.25
C PRO A 70 18.23 2.88 -17.21
N PHE A 71 17.67 3.90 -17.86
CA PHE A 71 18.33 4.64 -18.94
C PHE A 71 19.28 5.74 -18.47
N VAL A 72 19.48 5.94 -17.17
CA VAL A 72 20.34 6.99 -16.61
C VAL A 72 21.59 6.38 -16.00
N GLY A 73 22.77 6.69 -16.54
CA GLY A 73 24.06 6.31 -15.98
C GLY A 73 24.86 5.31 -16.82
N THR A 74 25.68 4.50 -16.17
CA THR A 74 26.57 3.52 -16.82
C THR A 74 25.85 2.23 -17.22
N LYS A 75 26.47 1.42 -18.12
CA LYS A 75 25.95 0.09 -18.48
C LYS A 75 25.73 -0.82 -17.27
N GLU A 76 26.57 -0.74 -16.25
CA GLU A 76 26.42 -1.53 -15.02
C GLU A 76 25.17 -1.12 -14.25
N LYS A 77 24.89 0.19 -14.13
CA LYS A 77 23.66 0.69 -13.51
C LYS A 77 22.42 0.28 -14.29
N PHE A 78 22.48 0.30 -15.62
CA PHE A 78 21.39 -0.22 -16.46
C PHE A 78 21.07 -1.66 -16.12
N VAL A 79 22.08 -2.55 -16.11
CA VAL A 79 21.87 -3.98 -15.81
C VAL A 79 21.32 -4.20 -14.40
N LEU A 80 21.81 -3.45 -13.40
CA LEU A 80 21.31 -3.56 -12.01
C LEU A 80 19.84 -3.16 -11.89
N ARG A 81 19.45 -2.05 -12.53
CA ARG A 81 18.06 -1.57 -12.51
C ARG A 81 17.14 -2.46 -13.34
N PHE A 82 17.59 -2.96 -14.47
CA PHE A 82 16.83 -3.94 -15.26
C PHE A 82 16.58 -5.20 -14.44
N ARG A 83 17.60 -5.75 -13.76
CA ARG A 83 17.41 -6.90 -12.84
C ARG A 83 16.48 -6.58 -11.68
N LEU A 84 16.48 -5.33 -11.18
CA LEU A 84 15.53 -4.90 -10.16
C LEU A 84 14.10 -4.96 -10.70
N TRP A 85 13.85 -4.41 -11.89
CA TRP A 85 12.53 -4.48 -12.53
C TRP A 85 12.06 -5.92 -12.75
N VAL A 86 12.93 -6.81 -13.19
CA VAL A 86 12.58 -8.24 -13.31
C VAL A 86 12.18 -8.82 -11.95
N LYS A 87 12.87 -8.48 -10.85
CA LYS A 87 12.48 -8.92 -9.50
C LYS A 87 11.13 -8.34 -9.06
N ILE A 88 10.86 -7.08 -9.40
CA ILE A 88 9.56 -6.44 -9.14
C ILE A 88 8.45 -7.20 -9.88
N ILE A 89 8.61 -7.44 -11.17
CA ILE A 89 7.62 -8.18 -11.97
C ILE A 89 7.42 -9.60 -11.42
N VAL A 90 8.50 -10.34 -11.14
CA VAL A 90 8.43 -11.67 -10.52
C VAL A 90 7.67 -11.64 -9.19
N GLY A 91 7.89 -10.60 -8.38
CA GLY A 91 7.19 -10.41 -7.11
C GLY A 91 5.71 -10.04 -7.26
N VAL A 92 5.27 -9.53 -8.41
CA VAL A 92 3.86 -9.19 -8.66
C VAL A 92 3.07 -10.40 -9.17
N ILE A 93 3.72 -11.38 -9.82
CA ILE A 93 3.05 -12.53 -10.43
C ILE A 93 2.06 -13.24 -9.48
N PRO A 94 2.42 -13.61 -8.23
CA PRO A 94 1.48 -14.31 -7.35
C PRO A 94 0.19 -13.54 -7.12
N ALA A 95 0.31 -12.23 -6.78
CA ALA A 95 -0.85 -11.40 -6.51
C ALA A 95 -1.69 -11.13 -7.77
N MET A 96 -1.05 -10.99 -8.92
CA MET A 96 -1.75 -10.83 -10.20
C MET A 96 -2.56 -12.10 -10.55
N VAL A 97 -1.94 -13.28 -10.45
CA VAL A 97 -2.61 -14.55 -10.78
C VAL A 97 -3.73 -14.83 -9.79
N ILE A 98 -3.45 -14.78 -8.47
CA ILE A 98 -4.44 -15.08 -7.43
C ILE A 98 -5.57 -14.05 -7.43
N GLY A 99 -5.24 -12.77 -7.66
CA GLY A 99 -6.22 -11.69 -7.71
C GLY A 99 -7.25 -11.88 -8.80
N LEU A 100 -6.84 -12.30 -10.00
CA LEU A 100 -7.78 -12.56 -11.10
C LEU A 100 -8.83 -13.63 -10.78
N PHE A 101 -8.52 -14.59 -9.89
CA PHE A 101 -9.45 -15.64 -9.49
C PHE A 101 -10.24 -15.31 -8.22
N LEU A 102 -9.71 -14.47 -7.34
CA LEU A 102 -10.30 -14.22 -6.03
C LEU A 102 -10.98 -12.84 -5.90
N ASP A 103 -10.80 -11.92 -6.86
CA ASP A 103 -11.32 -10.54 -6.82
C ASP A 103 -12.84 -10.53 -6.50
N ASP A 104 -13.65 -11.24 -7.29
CA ASP A 104 -15.10 -11.29 -7.11
C ASP A 104 -15.54 -11.93 -5.77
N ILE A 105 -14.77 -12.91 -5.28
CA ILE A 105 -15.04 -13.58 -4.00
C ILE A 105 -14.75 -12.64 -2.85
N ILE A 106 -13.63 -11.91 -2.93
CA ILE A 106 -13.20 -10.97 -1.90
C ILE A 106 -14.14 -9.77 -1.85
N ASP A 107 -14.49 -9.22 -3.00
CA ASP A 107 -15.46 -8.12 -3.10
C ASP A 107 -16.80 -8.53 -2.46
N LYS A 108 -17.31 -9.72 -2.74
CA LYS A 108 -18.59 -10.22 -2.25
C LYS A 108 -18.63 -10.46 -0.73
N TYR A 109 -17.55 -11.00 -0.15
CA TYR A 109 -17.62 -11.50 1.24
C TYR A 109 -16.88 -10.63 2.26
N PHE A 110 -15.94 -9.77 1.81
CA PHE A 110 -15.04 -9.09 2.73
C PHE A 110 -15.02 -7.56 2.61
N MET A 111 -15.33 -6.96 1.44
CA MET A 111 -15.12 -5.52 1.21
C MET A 111 -15.87 -4.60 2.18
N ASP A 112 -17.14 -4.92 2.49
CA ASP A 112 -17.96 -4.08 3.38
C ASP A 112 -17.98 -4.56 4.83
N ASN A 113 -17.15 -5.55 5.17
CA ASN A 113 -17.16 -6.15 6.49
C ASN A 113 -16.21 -5.43 7.45
N VAL A 114 -16.76 -4.48 8.21
CA VAL A 114 -16.02 -3.69 9.21
C VAL A 114 -15.33 -4.59 10.25
N THR A 115 -15.95 -5.70 10.64
CA THR A 115 -15.37 -6.65 11.59
C THR A 115 -14.12 -7.30 11.01
N THR A 116 -14.15 -7.69 9.74
CA THR A 116 -12.95 -8.21 9.04
C THR A 116 -11.81 -7.20 9.07
N ILE A 117 -12.09 -5.93 8.74
CA ILE A 117 -11.11 -4.86 8.73
C ILE A 117 -10.49 -4.68 10.12
N ALA A 118 -11.31 -4.65 11.17
CA ALA A 118 -10.83 -4.47 12.53
C ALA A 118 -9.99 -5.66 13.01
N ILE A 119 -10.42 -6.89 12.74
CA ILE A 119 -9.68 -8.11 13.11
C ILE A 119 -8.33 -8.12 12.36
N THR A 120 -8.31 -7.85 11.07
CA THR A 120 -7.06 -7.83 10.30
C THR A 120 -6.11 -6.73 10.78
N LEU A 121 -6.61 -5.54 11.11
CA LEU A 121 -5.80 -4.49 11.73
C LEU A 121 -5.12 -4.98 12.99
N ILE A 122 -5.87 -5.61 13.93
CA ILE A 122 -5.34 -6.11 15.20
C ILE A 122 -4.34 -7.25 14.96
N VAL A 123 -4.70 -8.24 14.17
CA VAL A 123 -3.85 -9.42 13.90
C VAL A 123 -2.52 -9.00 13.28
N TYR A 124 -2.54 -8.19 12.24
CA TYR A 124 -1.28 -7.72 11.62
C TYR A 124 -0.52 -6.75 12.51
N GLY A 125 -1.20 -5.99 13.38
CA GLY A 125 -0.56 -5.19 14.42
C GLY A 125 0.23 -6.06 15.39
N ILE A 126 -0.36 -7.15 15.87
CA ILE A 126 0.30 -8.13 16.74
C ILE A 126 1.49 -8.79 16.03
N ILE A 127 1.32 -9.18 14.76
CA ILE A 127 2.40 -9.79 13.97
C ILE A 127 3.60 -8.84 13.84
N PHE A 128 3.39 -7.54 13.56
CA PHE A 128 4.48 -6.56 13.51
C PHE A 128 5.25 -6.49 14.84
N ILE A 129 4.53 -6.39 15.95
CA ILE A 129 5.16 -6.34 17.28
C ILE A 129 5.92 -7.64 17.57
N ALA A 130 5.31 -8.79 17.30
CA ALA A 130 5.92 -10.10 17.53
C ALA A 130 7.23 -10.28 16.74
N ILE A 131 7.25 -9.92 15.45
CA ILE A 131 8.46 -10.00 14.62
C ILE A 131 9.57 -9.12 15.22
N GLU A 132 9.25 -7.87 15.60
CA GLU A 132 10.25 -6.94 16.13
C GLU A 132 10.78 -7.40 17.50
N VAL A 133 9.93 -7.95 18.37
CA VAL A 133 10.33 -8.51 19.66
C VAL A 133 11.24 -9.73 19.45
N ILE A 134 10.85 -10.66 18.57
CA ILE A 134 11.66 -11.84 18.25
C ILE A 134 13.02 -11.42 17.66
N TYR A 135 13.05 -10.44 16.76
CA TYR A 135 14.29 -9.95 16.16
C TYR A 135 15.22 -9.34 17.21
N LYS A 136 14.64 -8.60 18.18
CA LYS A 136 15.41 -8.02 19.29
C LYS A 136 15.96 -9.11 20.23
N ILE A 137 15.12 -10.05 20.67
CA ILE A 137 15.50 -11.12 21.62
C ILE A 137 16.54 -12.05 20.98
N LYS A 138 16.31 -12.50 19.75
CA LYS A 138 17.20 -13.45 19.05
C LYS A 138 18.36 -12.76 18.33
N ASN A 139 18.52 -11.44 18.44
CA ASN A 139 19.54 -10.66 17.75
C ASN A 139 19.62 -10.99 16.25
N VAL A 140 18.46 -11.09 15.60
CA VAL A 140 18.37 -11.49 14.19
C VAL A 140 18.97 -10.40 13.31
N LYS A 141 20.01 -10.74 12.55
CA LYS A 141 20.62 -9.84 11.58
C LYS A 141 20.02 -10.05 10.21
N ALA A 142 19.76 -8.95 9.50
CA ALA A 142 19.30 -9.00 8.12
C ALA A 142 20.34 -9.69 7.22
N ARG A 143 19.88 -10.63 6.39
CA ARG A 143 20.69 -11.38 5.42
C ARG A 143 20.81 -10.66 4.09
N VAL A 144 19.78 -9.87 3.72
CA VAL A 144 19.68 -9.13 2.46
C VAL A 144 19.59 -7.64 2.77
N ARG A 145 20.61 -6.89 2.35
CA ARG A 145 20.72 -5.44 2.62
C ARG A 145 20.74 -4.58 1.37
N LYS A 146 20.93 -5.22 0.19
CA LYS A 146 20.96 -4.57 -1.12
C LYS A 146 20.11 -5.34 -2.11
N PHE A 147 19.55 -4.66 -3.11
CA PHE A 147 18.78 -5.30 -4.17
C PHE A 147 19.59 -6.30 -5.00
N SER A 148 20.90 -6.11 -5.10
CA SER A 148 21.79 -7.08 -5.78
C SER A 148 21.79 -8.46 -5.10
N GLU A 149 21.59 -8.50 -3.79
CA GLU A 149 21.56 -9.73 -2.98
C GLU A 149 20.19 -10.40 -2.98
N LEU A 150 19.11 -9.66 -3.31
CA LEU A 150 17.76 -10.20 -3.38
C LEU A 150 17.64 -11.22 -4.50
N LYS A 151 17.29 -12.45 -4.16
CA LYS A 151 17.06 -13.54 -5.13
C LYS A 151 15.66 -13.43 -5.74
N TYR A 152 15.49 -13.87 -6.99
CA TYR A 152 14.19 -13.89 -7.67
C TYR A 152 13.15 -14.73 -6.92
N GLY A 153 13.55 -15.92 -6.40
CA GLY A 153 12.66 -16.74 -5.57
C GLY A 153 12.20 -16.05 -4.30
N THR A 154 13.06 -15.24 -3.66
CA THR A 154 12.69 -14.43 -2.50
C THR A 154 11.70 -13.34 -2.89
N ALA A 155 11.90 -12.67 -4.03
CA ALA A 155 10.97 -11.68 -4.56
C ALA A 155 9.58 -12.31 -4.86
N PHE A 156 9.56 -13.50 -5.47
CA PHE A 156 8.34 -14.27 -5.72
C PHE A 156 7.59 -14.63 -4.43
N LEU A 157 8.31 -15.10 -3.39
CA LEU A 157 7.72 -15.41 -2.10
C LEU A 157 7.15 -14.16 -1.40
N ILE A 158 7.80 -12.99 -1.52
CA ILE A 158 7.24 -11.73 -1.02
C ILE A 158 5.91 -11.43 -1.73
N GLY A 159 5.79 -11.77 -3.01
CA GLY A 159 4.55 -11.66 -3.78
C GLY A 159 3.41 -12.52 -3.23
N PHE A 160 3.69 -13.69 -2.67
CA PHE A 160 2.66 -14.48 -1.96
C PHE A 160 2.15 -13.76 -0.71
N PHE A 161 3.03 -13.10 0.05
CA PHE A 161 2.58 -12.26 1.16
C PHE A 161 1.69 -11.11 0.67
N GLN A 162 1.94 -10.56 -0.53
CA GLN A 162 1.07 -9.54 -1.12
C GLN A 162 -0.36 -10.06 -1.35
N CYS A 163 -0.56 -11.34 -1.65
CA CYS A 163 -1.90 -11.90 -1.81
C CYS A 163 -2.76 -11.76 -0.54
N LEU A 164 -2.15 -11.76 0.64
CA LEU A 164 -2.86 -11.54 1.91
C LEU A 164 -3.48 -10.14 1.98
N ALA A 165 -2.93 -9.19 1.24
CA ALA A 165 -3.45 -7.82 1.18
C ALA A 165 -4.79 -7.69 0.45
N MET A 166 -5.25 -8.72 -0.25
CA MET A 166 -6.59 -8.76 -0.81
C MET A 166 -7.66 -8.77 0.28
N ILE A 167 -7.34 -9.30 1.49
CA ILE A 167 -8.24 -9.23 2.63
C ILE A 167 -8.24 -7.78 3.16
N PRO A 168 -9.39 -7.09 3.19
CA PRO A 168 -9.49 -5.71 3.65
C PRO A 168 -8.94 -5.52 5.07
N GLY A 169 -8.27 -4.40 5.30
CA GLY A 169 -7.62 -4.12 6.59
C GLY A 169 -6.20 -4.67 6.73
N THR A 170 -5.79 -5.65 5.92
CA THR A 170 -4.43 -6.24 5.98
C THR A 170 -3.34 -5.20 5.70
N SER A 171 -3.54 -4.30 4.76
CA SER A 171 -2.54 -3.40 4.17
C SER A 171 -1.56 -4.11 3.22
N ARG A 172 -1.52 -3.66 1.97
CA ARG A 172 -0.59 -4.17 0.96
C ARG A 172 0.88 -3.98 1.40
N SER A 173 1.22 -2.76 1.82
CA SER A 173 2.55 -2.45 2.35
C SER A 173 2.85 -3.26 3.62
N GLY A 174 1.87 -3.43 4.50
CA GLY A 174 2.02 -4.25 5.71
C GLY A 174 2.36 -5.70 5.40
N ALA A 175 1.61 -6.34 4.53
CA ALA A 175 1.82 -7.74 4.15
C ALA A 175 3.18 -7.98 3.48
N THR A 176 3.54 -7.14 2.50
CA THR A 176 4.81 -7.25 1.77
C THR A 176 6.02 -6.96 2.65
N ILE A 177 5.94 -5.97 3.56
CA ILE A 177 7.00 -5.68 4.53
C ILE A 177 7.20 -6.85 5.49
N ILE A 178 6.12 -7.41 6.06
CA ILE A 178 6.18 -8.60 6.92
C ILE A 178 6.85 -9.75 6.18
N GLY A 179 6.40 -10.06 4.97
CA GLY A 179 6.99 -11.12 4.15
C GLY A 179 8.48 -10.89 3.89
N ALA A 180 8.87 -9.67 3.52
CA ALA A 180 10.25 -9.30 3.26
C ALA A 180 11.12 -9.43 4.52
N LEU A 181 10.64 -9.00 5.68
CA LEU A 181 11.35 -9.17 6.96
C LEU A 181 11.56 -10.65 7.27
N LEU A 182 10.51 -11.46 7.23
CA LEU A 182 10.59 -12.90 7.51
C LEU A 182 11.54 -13.64 6.57
N LEU A 183 11.66 -13.16 5.32
CA LEU A 183 12.59 -13.68 4.31
C LEU A 183 14.01 -13.09 4.45
N GLY A 184 14.26 -12.27 5.46
CA GLY A 184 15.58 -11.81 5.86
C GLY A 184 16.04 -10.49 5.25
N LEU A 185 15.17 -9.69 4.66
CA LEU A 185 15.49 -8.34 4.20
C LEU A 185 15.66 -7.39 5.41
N SER A 186 16.54 -6.39 5.26
CA SER A 186 16.63 -5.29 6.22
C SER A 186 15.35 -4.43 6.19
N ARG A 187 15.02 -3.75 7.30
CA ARG A 187 13.83 -2.89 7.39
C ARG A 187 13.73 -1.86 6.25
N PRO A 188 14.78 -1.08 5.95
CA PRO A 188 14.70 -0.15 4.82
C PRO A 188 14.47 -0.85 3.48
N LEU A 189 15.17 -1.97 3.22
CA LEU A 189 15.02 -2.70 1.96
C LEU A 189 13.64 -3.35 1.83
N ALA A 190 13.07 -3.84 2.94
CA ALA A 190 11.71 -4.39 2.97
C ALA A 190 10.65 -3.33 2.62
N ALA A 191 10.78 -2.12 3.18
CA ALA A 191 9.91 -0.99 2.88
C ALA A 191 10.06 -0.55 1.41
N GLU A 192 11.31 -0.38 0.94
CA GLU A 192 11.60 0.06 -0.42
C GLU A 192 11.12 -0.95 -1.47
N PHE A 193 11.35 -2.25 -1.25
CA PHE A 193 10.85 -3.29 -2.17
C PHE A 193 9.32 -3.37 -2.17
N SER A 194 8.68 -3.19 -1.01
CA SER A 194 7.22 -3.06 -0.90
C SER A 194 6.69 -1.91 -1.78
N PHE A 195 7.34 -0.75 -1.75
CA PHE A 195 6.96 0.39 -2.58
C PHE A 195 7.14 0.12 -4.07
N TYR A 196 8.22 -0.57 -4.45
CA TYR A 196 8.45 -0.94 -5.85
C TYR A 196 7.43 -1.95 -6.37
N LEU A 197 7.03 -2.93 -5.55
CA LEU A 197 5.94 -3.85 -5.90
C LEU A 197 4.61 -3.13 -6.11
N ALA A 198 4.38 -2.03 -5.39
CA ALA A 198 3.17 -1.23 -5.52
C ALA A 198 3.00 -0.66 -6.94
N ILE A 199 4.10 -0.27 -7.61
CA ILE A 199 4.03 0.38 -8.91
C ILE A 199 3.21 -0.47 -9.90
N PRO A 200 3.67 -1.65 -10.34
CA PRO A 200 2.90 -2.43 -11.30
C PRO A 200 1.57 -2.96 -10.74
N THR A 201 1.51 -3.26 -9.44
CA THR A 201 0.28 -3.79 -8.81
C THR A 201 -0.85 -2.77 -8.84
N MET A 202 -0.59 -1.53 -8.43
CA MET A 202 -1.62 -0.49 -8.35
C MET A 202 -1.99 0.04 -9.73
N PHE A 203 -1.02 0.20 -10.65
CA PHE A 203 -1.33 0.53 -12.03
C PHE A 203 -2.21 -0.54 -12.67
N GLY A 204 -1.89 -1.82 -12.46
CA GLY A 204 -2.67 -2.93 -13.00
C GLY A 204 -4.08 -2.99 -12.40
N ALA A 205 -4.22 -2.88 -11.09
CA ALA A 205 -5.52 -2.89 -10.41
C ALA A 205 -6.41 -1.71 -10.85
N THR A 206 -5.84 -0.49 -10.90
CA THR A 206 -6.57 0.69 -11.38
C THR A 206 -7.00 0.55 -12.83
N ALA A 207 -6.10 0.10 -13.72
CA ALA A 207 -6.44 -0.11 -15.12
C ALA A 207 -7.58 -1.13 -15.28
N LEU A 208 -7.52 -2.25 -14.54
CA LEU A 208 -8.57 -3.27 -14.57
C LEU A 208 -9.93 -2.72 -14.10
N LYS A 209 -9.93 -1.96 -12.99
CA LYS A 209 -11.16 -1.39 -12.43
C LYS A 209 -11.76 -0.32 -13.36
N LEU A 210 -10.91 0.52 -13.97
CA LEU A 210 -11.36 1.51 -14.96
C LEU A 210 -11.93 0.87 -16.22
N LEU A 211 -11.37 -0.23 -16.68
CA LEU A 211 -11.90 -1.00 -17.80
C LEU A 211 -13.24 -1.66 -17.46
N LYS A 212 -13.44 -2.15 -16.23
CA LYS A 212 -14.71 -2.75 -15.78
C LYS A 212 -15.81 -1.68 -15.57
N ASN A 213 -15.49 -0.55 -14.96
CA ASN A 213 -16.48 0.45 -14.50
C ASN A 213 -16.73 1.61 -15.51
N GLY A 214 -15.85 1.76 -16.50
CA GLY A 214 -15.89 2.89 -17.44
C GLY A 214 -15.32 4.19 -16.84
N LEU A 215 -15.28 5.24 -17.69
CA LEU A 215 -14.74 6.57 -17.35
C LEU A 215 -15.82 7.65 -17.57
N VAL A 216 -17.05 7.38 -17.15
CA VAL A 216 -18.17 8.32 -17.33
C VAL A 216 -18.29 9.21 -16.10
N PHE A 217 -17.61 10.37 -16.14
CA PHE A 217 -17.61 11.35 -15.05
C PHE A 217 -18.07 12.72 -15.57
N THR A 218 -18.74 13.48 -14.71
CA THR A 218 -19.08 14.88 -14.95
C THR A 218 -17.83 15.77 -14.92
N GLN A 219 -17.90 16.98 -15.45
CA GLN A 219 -16.78 17.93 -15.41
C GLN A 219 -16.29 18.20 -13.98
N ILE A 220 -17.20 18.29 -13.01
CA ILE A 220 -16.83 18.52 -11.61
C ILE A 220 -16.14 17.30 -10.99
N GLU A 221 -16.55 16.09 -11.33
CA GLU A 221 -15.92 14.86 -10.88
C GLU A 221 -14.50 14.71 -11.46
N TRP A 222 -14.29 15.09 -12.71
CA TRP A 222 -12.93 15.16 -13.28
C TRP A 222 -12.04 16.15 -12.53
N ALA A 223 -12.59 17.32 -12.16
CA ALA A 223 -11.85 18.28 -11.34
C ALA A 223 -11.52 17.73 -9.94
N TYR A 224 -12.44 17.00 -9.32
CA TYR A 224 -12.21 16.32 -8.04
C TYR A 224 -11.15 15.21 -8.15
N LEU A 225 -11.15 14.43 -9.22
CA LEU A 225 -10.11 13.43 -9.49
C LEU A 225 -8.74 14.07 -9.65
N ALA A 226 -8.63 15.12 -10.46
CA ALA A 226 -7.36 15.82 -10.66
C ALA A 226 -6.81 16.42 -9.36
N LEU A 227 -7.68 17.06 -8.56
CA LEU A 227 -7.33 17.62 -7.26
C LEU A 227 -6.91 16.52 -6.29
N GLY A 228 -7.68 15.43 -6.19
CA GLY A 228 -7.38 14.29 -5.33
C GLY A 228 -6.05 13.63 -5.67
N LEU A 229 -5.78 13.40 -6.96
CA LEU A 229 -4.49 12.89 -7.46
C LEU A 229 -3.32 13.79 -7.04
N ALA A 230 -3.45 15.10 -7.23
CA ALA A 230 -2.40 16.05 -6.89
C ALA A 230 -2.13 16.08 -5.37
N ILE A 231 -3.17 16.11 -4.55
CA ILE A 231 -3.05 16.10 -3.09
C ILE A 231 -2.42 14.78 -2.62
N ALA A 232 -2.94 13.64 -3.07
CA ALA A 232 -2.42 12.32 -2.70
C ALA A 232 -0.93 12.19 -3.10
N PHE A 233 -0.54 12.68 -4.28
CA PHE A 233 0.85 12.70 -4.72
C PHE A 233 1.74 13.52 -3.78
N VAL A 234 1.38 14.77 -3.49
CA VAL A 234 2.20 15.66 -2.64
C VAL A 234 2.34 15.10 -1.23
N VAL A 235 1.23 14.68 -0.63
CA VAL A 235 1.20 14.15 0.73
C VAL A 235 2.01 12.84 0.79
N ALA A 236 1.80 11.91 -0.15
CA ALA A 236 2.53 10.66 -0.20
C ALA A 236 4.03 10.87 -0.39
N TYR A 237 4.45 11.83 -1.22
CA TYR A 237 5.86 12.15 -1.41
C TYR A 237 6.53 12.59 -0.09
N ILE A 238 5.87 13.45 0.68
CA ILE A 238 6.36 13.90 1.98
C ILE A 238 6.44 12.73 2.96
N VAL A 239 5.39 11.90 2.99
CA VAL A 239 5.29 10.74 3.89
C VAL A 239 6.34 9.68 3.55
N ILE A 240 6.56 9.36 2.28
CA ILE A 240 7.61 8.40 1.86
C ILE A 240 8.98 8.86 2.34
N LYS A 241 9.32 10.14 2.13
CA LYS A 241 10.59 10.71 2.57
C LYS A 241 10.76 10.58 4.09
N TRP A 242 9.77 10.99 4.86
CA TRP A 242 9.78 10.86 6.32
C TRP A 242 9.87 9.39 6.76
N PHE A 243 9.07 8.52 6.16
CA PHE A 243 9.02 7.10 6.52
C PHE A 243 10.33 6.37 6.25
N MET A 244 10.97 6.62 5.11
CA MET A 244 12.28 6.03 4.79
C MET A 244 13.35 6.46 5.79
N ASP A 245 13.33 7.70 6.25
CA ASP A 245 14.27 8.16 7.29
C ASP A 245 13.92 7.62 8.67
N PHE A 246 12.63 7.49 8.98
CA PHE A 246 12.15 6.88 10.22
C PHE A 246 12.59 5.41 10.34
N ILE A 247 12.38 4.58 9.30
CA ILE A 247 12.61 3.15 9.36
C ILE A 247 14.10 2.76 9.34
N LYS A 248 14.98 3.66 8.96
CA LYS A 248 16.43 3.49 9.14
C LYS A 248 16.85 3.43 10.61
N LYS A 249 16.09 4.10 11.48
CA LYS A 249 16.43 4.29 12.91
C LYS A 249 15.45 3.60 13.87
N ARG A 250 14.27 3.27 13.43
CA ARG A 250 13.16 2.77 14.25
C ARG A 250 12.66 1.41 13.75
N SER A 251 11.84 0.77 14.58
CA SER A 251 11.20 -0.52 14.26
C SER A 251 9.77 -0.31 13.75
N PHE A 252 9.20 -1.36 13.18
CA PHE A 252 7.78 -1.36 12.78
C PHE A 252 6.81 -1.54 13.96
N ALA A 253 7.29 -1.75 15.18
CA ALA A 253 6.44 -1.98 16.35
C ALA A 253 5.46 -0.83 16.64
N SER A 254 5.87 0.42 16.39
CA SER A 254 5.00 1.60 16.52
C SER A 254 3.79 1.54 15.59
N PHE A 255 3.98 1.08 14.36
CA PHE A 255 2.88 0.86 13.41
C PHE A 255 1.99 -0.31 13.84
N GLY A 256 2.59 -1.36 14.43
CA GLY A 256 1.85 -2.47 15.03
C GLY A 256 0.93 -2.00 16.15
N LEU A 257 1.43 -1.20 17.08
CA LEU A 257 0.64 -0.61 18.16
C LEU A 257 -0.50 0.27 17.62
N TYR A 258 -0.18 1.16 16.67
CA TYR A 258 -1.18 2.01 16.01
C TYR A 258 -2.32 1.18 15.40
N ARG A 259 -2.00 0.10 14.68
CA ARG A 259 -2.99 -0.79 14.05
C ARG A 259 -3.91 -1.45 15.08
N ILE A 260 -3.37 -1.91 16.21
CA ILE A 260 -4.17 -2.51 17.29
C ILE A 260 -5.15 -1.48 17.84
N ILE A 261 -4.67 -0.27 18.16
CA ILE A 261 -5.52 0.81 18.67
C ILE A 261 -6.61 1.16 17.65
N LEU A 262 -6.24 1.34 16.38
CA LEU A 262 -7.20 1.64 15.32
C LEU A 262 -8.23 0.52 15.16
N GLY A 263 -7.80 -0.75 15.17
CA GLY A 263 -8.69 -1.90 15.06
C GLY A 263 -9.70 -1.97 16.22
N ILE A 264 -9.27 -1.67 17.44
CA ILE A 264 -10.16 -1.58 18.61
C ILE A 264 -11.16 -0.43 18.44
N ILE A 265 -10.70 0.75 18.00
CA ILE A 265 -11.59 1.90 17.74
C ILE A 265 -12.64 1.52 16.70
N VAL A 266 -12.23 0.89 15.60
CA VAL A 266 -13.14 0.44 14.55
C VAL A 266 -14.18 -0.55 15.08
N LEU A 267 -13.80 -1.50 15.93
CA LEU A 267 -14.73 -2.44 16.55
C LEU A 267 -15.73 -1.76 17.49
N VAL A 268 -15.32 -0.75 18.24
CA VAL A 268 -16.16 -0.07 19.22
C VAL A 268 -17.12 0.92 18.56
N LEU A 269 -16.64 1.68 17.56
CA LEU A 269 -17.42 2.78 16.98
C LEU A 269 -18.27 2.38 15.76
N LEU A 270 -17.92 1.29 15.07
CA LEU A 270 -18.54 0.97 13.78
C LEU A 270 -19.24 -0.41 13.75
N ARG A 271 -19.34 -1.08 14.89
CA ARG A 271 -20.05 -2.36 15.04
C ARG A 271 -21.57 -2.20 15.15
#